data_5eb82dce44a8212738c03d58ac60b920
#
_entry.id   5eb82dce44a8212738c03d58ac60b920
#
_cell.length_a   1.000
_cell.length_b   1.000
_cell.length_c   1.000
_cell.angle_alpha   90.00
_cell.angle_beta   90.00
_cell.angle_gamma   90.00
#
_symmetry.space_group_name_H-M   'P 1'
#
loop_
_entity.id
_entity.type
_entity.pdbx_description
1 polymer ?
#
loop_
_entity_poly.entity_id
_entity_poly.type
_entity_poly.pdbx_seq_one_letter_code
_entity_poly.pdbx_strand_id
1 'polypeptide(L)'
;MRRILIIDDEDDIREVAALSLEAIAGWEILTASSGADGIAIAAAAHTKPDAILMDVMMPEVDGPTTFGLMQKNPAVAGIPVLLLTAKVQGVDQRRFAGLGLAGILFKPFDPLTLAEQISTALGWKD
;
A
#
# COMPACT_ATOMS: atom_id res chain seq x y z
N MET A 1 -2.02 15.20 -9.89
CA MET A 1 -2.48 14.66 -8.59
C MET A 1 -2.04 13.21 -8.47
N ARG A 2 -1.46 12.85 -7.35
CA ARG A 2 -1.08 11.46 -7.07
C ARG A 2 -2.32 10.64 -6.71
N ARG A 3 -2.32 9.39 -7.12
CA ARG A 3 -3.39 8.44 -6.80
C ARG A 3 -2.78 7.27 -6.05
N ILE A 4 -3.32 6.97 -4.87
CA ILE A 4 -2.85 5.89 -4.00
C ILE A 4 -3.98 4.89 -3.80
N LEU A 5 -3.68 3.60 -3.93
CA LEU A 5 -4.60 2.54 -3.58
C LEU A 5 -4.19 1.98 -2.21
N ILE A 6 -5.13 1.97 -1.28
CA ILE A 6 -4.93 1.38 0.05
C ILE A 6 -5.66 0.04 0.09
N ILE A 7 -4.93 -1.03 0.41
CA ILE A 7 -5.49 -2.38 0.55
C ILE A 7 -5.33 -2.80 2.01
N ASP A 8 -6.43 -2.87 2.74
CA ASP A 8 -6.43 -3.24 4.15
C ASP A 8 -7.81 -3.79 4.51
N ASP A 9 -7.86 -4.94 5.19
CA ASP A 9 -9.13 -5.56 5.57
C ASP A 9 -9.79 -4.88 6.78
N GLU A 10 -9.04 -4.07 7.53
CA GLU A 10 -9.57 -3.34 8.68
C GLU A 10 -10.18 -2.00 8.22
N ASP A 11 -11.50 -1.89 8.34
CA ASP A 11 -12.23 -0.71 7.88
C ASP A 11 -11.73 0.59 8.52
N ASP A 12 -11.47 0.56 9.83
CA ASP A 12 -11.02 1.75 10.57
C ASP A 12 -9.65 2.23 10.08
N ILE A 13 -8.71 1.32 9.91
CA ILE A 13 -7.35 1.64 9.44
C ILE A 13 -7.43 2.22 8.03
N ARG A 14 -8.19 1.57 7.16
CA ARG A 14 -8.36 2.00 5.78
C ARG A 14 -8.96 3.40 5.70
N GLU A 15 -9.98 3.67 6.51
CA GLU A 15 -10.64 4.96 6.53
C GLU A 15 -9.72 6.07 7.05
N VAL A 16 -9.01 5.83 8.16
CA VAL A 16 -8.10 6.82 8.73
C VAL A 16 -6.97 7.13 7.75
N ALA A 17 -6.39 6.12 7.13
CA ALA A 17 -5.33 6.33 6.16
C ALA A 17 -5.84 7.14 4.97
N ALA A 18 -7.00 6.79 4.42
CA ALA A 18 -7.58 7.52 3.29
C ALA A 18 -7.83 8.98 3.62
N LEU A 19 -8.49 9.24 4.75
CA LEU A 19 -8.81 10.61 5.15
C LEU A 19 -7.56 11.45 5.38
N SER A 20 -6.54 10.88 6.01
CA SER A 20 -5.30 11.63 6.28
C SER A 20 -4.56 11.98 5.01
N LEU A 21 -4.48 11.06 4.06
CA LEU A 21 -3.78 11.30 2.79
C LEU A 21 -4.53 12.31 1.92
N GLU A 22 -5.85 12.23 1.90
CA GLU A 22 -6.67 13.22 1.19
C GLU A 22 -6.53 14.61 1.79
N ALA A 23 -6.62 14.71 3.12
CA ALA A 23 -6.61 16.00 3.81
C ALA A 23 -5.23 16.66 3.81
N ILE A 24 -4.17 15.88 4.03
CA ILE A 24 -2.83 16.44 4.21
C ILE A 24 -2.10 16.58 2.88
N ALA A 25 -2.18 15.58 2.02
CA ALA A 25 -1.44 15.59 0.75
C ALA A 25 -2.29 15.99 -0.44
N GLY A 26 -3.60 15.98 -0.32
CA GLY A 26 -4.50 16.27 -1.44
C GLY A 26 -4.51 15.19 -2.51
N TRP A 27 -4.11 13.97 -2.16
CA TRP A 27 -4.06 12.86 -3.11
C TRP A 27 -5.45 12.25 -3.34
N GLU A 28 -5.63 11.64 -4.49
CA GLU A 28 -6.81 10.83 -4.78
C GLU A 28 -6.59 9.44 -4.17
N ILE A 29 -7.51 8.99 -3.32
CA ILE A 29 -7.35 7.72 -2.62
C ILE A 29 -8.42 6.74 -3.06
N LEU A 30 -7.97 5.57 -3.49
CA LEU A 30 -8.81 4.42 -3.75
C LEU A 30 -8.59 3.41 -2.63
N THR A 31 -9.60 2.63 -2.33
CA THR A 31 -9.51 1.65 -1.24
C THR A 31 -10.02 0.28 -1.68
N ALA A 32 -9.44 -0.75 -1.11
CA ALA A 32 -9.86 -2.13 -1.30
C ALA A 32 -9.74 -2.87 0.03
N SER A 33 -10.63 -3.81 0.28
CA SER A 33 -10.65 -4.58 1.53
C SER A 33 -9.95 -5.94 1.41
N SER A 34 -9.49 -6.29 0.23
CA SER A 34 -8.79 -7.56 -0.02
C SER A 34 -7.76 -7.40 -1.12
N GLY A 35 -6.83 -8.35 -1.18
CA GLY A 35 -5.83 -8.38 -2.25
C GLY A 35 -6.47 -8.53 -3.63
N ALA A 36 -7.47 -9.39 -3.75
CA ALA A 36 -8.14 -9.62 -5.03
C ALA A 36 -8.83 -8.36 -5.54
N ASP A 37 -9.56 -7.66 -4.67
CA ASP A 37 -10.20 -6.40 -5.03
C ASP A 37 -9.18 -5.33 -5.39
N GLY A 38 -8.07 -5.28 -4.64
CA GLY A 38 -6.99 -4.34 -4.91
C GLY A 38 -6.36 -4.56 -6.27
N ILE A 39 -6.09 -5.80 -6.63
CA ILE A 39 -5.53 -6.13 -7.95
C ILE A 39 -6.49 -5.71 -9.07
N ALA A 40 -7.78 -5.98 -8.90
CA ALA A 40 -8.78 -5.60 -9.90
C ALA A 40 -8.81 -4.08 -10.12
N ILE A 41 -8.77 -3.31 -9.05
CA ILE A 41 -8.75 -1.85 -9.13
C ILE A 41 -7.45 -1.37 -9.79
N ALA A 42 -6.32 -1.91 -9.38
CA ALA A 42 -5.01 -1.49 -9.89
C ALA A 42 -4.81 -1.85 -11.36
N ALA A 43 -5.41 -2.95 -11.81
CA ALA A 43 -5.29 -3.40 -13.19
C ALA A 43 -6.19 -2.61 -14.16
N ALA A 44 -7.23 -1.96 -13.66
CA ALA A 44 -8.14 -1.19 -14.51
C ALA A 44 -7.47 0.11 -14.96
N ALA A 45 -7.48 0.39 -16.26
CA ALA A 45 -6.75 1.52 -16.82
C ALA A 45 -7.18 2.87 -16.25
N HIS A 46 -8.48 3.03 -15.96
CA HIS A 46 -9.02 4.31 -15.46
C HIS A 46 -8.83 4.49 -13.95
N THR A 47 -8.42 3.45 -13.23
CA THR A 47 -8.18 3.51 -11.78
C THR A 47 -6.77 3.13 -11.40
N LYS A 48 -5.85 3.11 -12.36
CA LYS A 48 -4.45 2.73 -12.10
C LYS A 48 -3.80 3.69 -11.09
N PRO A 49 -3.33 3.19 -9.94
CA PRO A 49 -2.70 4.06 -8.96
C PRO A 49 -1.23 4.34 -9.29
N ASP A 50 -0.71 5.41 -8.69
CA ASP A 50 0.72 5.70 -8.75
C ASP A 50 1.51 4.86 -7.76
N ALA A 51 0.88 4.42 -6.69
CA ALA A 51 1.48 3.53 -5.70
C ALA A 51 0.39 2.80 -4.92
N ILE A 52 0.78 1.71 -4.28
CA ILE A 52 -0.13 0.87 -3.48
C ILE A 52 0.43 0.79 -2.06
N LEU A 53 -0.43 1.03 -1.06
CA LEU A 53 -0.12 0.79 0.34
C LEU A 53 -0.96 -0.41 0.78
N MET A 54 -0.31 -1.50 1.18
CA MET A 54 -0.98 -2.77 1.42
C MET A 54 -0.62 -3.37 2.76
N ASP A 55 -1.65 -3.77 3.52
CA ASP A 55 -1.48 -4.47 4.78
C ASP A 55 -0.86 -5.86 4.56
N VAL A 56 -0.01 -6.28 5.48
CA VAL A 56 0.61 -7.61 5.46
C VAL A 56 -0.38 -8.69 5.90
N MET A 57 -1.09 -8.44 7.00
CA MET A 57 -1.96 -9.45 7.62
C MET A 57 -3.39 -9.28 7.17
N MET A 58 -3.77 -9.99 6.12
CA MET A 58 -5.13 -10.00 5.61
C MET A 58 -5.65 -11.44 5.59
N PRO A 59 -6.96 -11.66 5.83
CA PRO A 59 -7.53 -13.00 5.71
C PRO A 59 -7.47 -13.50 4.27
N GLU A 60 -7.48 -14.79 4.10
CA GLU A 60 -7.42 -15.51 2.82
C GLU A 60 -6.06 -15.40 2.13
N VAL A 61 -5.68 -14.21 1.66
CA VAL A 61 -4.41 -14.00 0.96
C VAL A 61 -3.70 -12.81 1.57
N ASP A 62 -2.52 -13.04 2.16
CA ASP A 62 -1.75 -12.00 2.82
C ASP A 62 -1.10 -11.01 1.82
N GLY A 63 -0.51 -9.94 2.37
CA GLY A 63 0.14 -8.91 1.56
C GLY A 63 1.28 -9.43 0.69
N PRO A 64 2.27 -10.15 1.23
CA PRO A 64 3.36 -10.68 0.41
C PRO A 64 2.90 -11.62 -0.70
N THR A 65 1.91 -12.47 -0.45
CA THR A 65 1.35 -13.34 -1.47
C THR A 65 0.63 -12.53 -2.55
N THR A 66 -0.14 -11.54 -2.13
CA THR A 66 -0.81 -10.62 -3.06
C THR A 66 0.21 -9.88 -3.92
N PHE A 67 1.30 -9.42 -3.33
CA PHE A 67 2.38 -8.76 -4.07
C PHE A 67 2.95 -9.70 -5.13
N GLY A 68 3.17 -10.96 -4.79
CA GLY A 68 3.63 -11.96 -5.76
C GLY A 68 2.68 -12.12 -6.95
N LEU A 69 1.38 -12.11 -6.68
CA LEU A 69 0.37 -12.15 -7.74
C LEU A 69 0.40 -10.90 -8.61
N MET A 70 0.61 -9.73 -8.00
CA MET A 70 0.75 -8.47 -8.73
C MET A 70 1.94 -8.49 -9.68
N GLN A 71 3.07 -9.08 -9.26
CA GLN A 71 4.26 -9.14 -10.09
C GLN A 71 4.08 -10.02 -11.34
N LYS A 72 3.12 -10.93 -11.31
CA LYS A 72 2.77 -11.78 -12.44
C LYS A 72 1.76 -11.14 -13.39
N ASN A 73 1.20 -10.00 -13.02
CA ASN A 73 0.19 -9.31 -13.81
C ASN A 73 0.83 -8.06 -14.45
N PRO A 74 1.06 -8.05 -15.78
CA PRO A 74 1.73 -6.93 -16.44
C PRO A 74 1.03 -5.58 -16.24
N ALA A 75 -0.28 -5.57 -16.02
CA ALA A 75 -1.02 -4.33 -15.80
C ALA A 75 -0.72 -3.71 -14.43
N VAL A 76 -0.16 -4.48 -13.50
CA VAL A 76 0.06 -4.05 -12.11
C VAL A 76 1.52 -4.08 -11.72
N ALA A 77 2.33 -4.93 -12.33
CA ALA A 77 3.70 -5.24 -11.91
C ALA A 77 4.61 -4.02 -11.78
N GLY A 78 4.38 -2.97 -12.57
CA GLY A 78 5.20 -1.75 -12.53
C GLY A 78 4.80 -0.75 -11.46
N ILE A 79 3.72 -0.98 -10.71
CA ILE A 79 3.24 -0.05 -9.70
C ILE A 79 4.02 -0.27 -8.40
N PRO A 80 4.65 0.78 -7.82
CA PRO A 80 5.36 0.61 -6.54
C PRO A 80 4.42 0.19 -5.42
N VAL A 81 4.85 -0.77 -4.61
CA VAL A 81 4.06 -1.28 -3.48
C VAL A 81 4.81 -1.05 -2.18
N LEU A 82 4.13 -0.45 -1.22
CA LEU A 82 4.59 -0.31 0.17
C LEU A 82 3.76 -1.26 1.03
N LEU A 83 4.42 -2.00 1.91
CA LEU A 83 3.69 -2.79 2.91
C LEU A 83 3.49 -2.00 4.19
N LEU A 84 2.34 -2.20 4.81
CA LEU A 84 2.03 -1.64 6.12
C LEU A 84 1.87 -2.80 7.09
N THR A 85 2.74 -2.89 8.09
CA THR A 85 2.82 -4.05 8.97
C THR A 85 2.95 -3.65 10.43
N ALA A 86 2.46 -4.49 11.33
CA ALA A 86 2.73 -4.34 12.75
C ALA A 86 4.23 -4.45 12.99
N LYS A 87 4.77 -3.58 13.86
CA LYS A 87 6.20 -3.58 14.16
C LYS A 87 6.55 -4.83 14.95
N VAL A 88 7.18 -5.79 14.27
CA VAL A 88 7.71 -7.00 14.87
C VAL A 88 9.22 -7.04 14.69
N GLN A 89 9.91 -7.75 15.57
CA GLN A 89 11.36 -7.76 15.57
C GLN A 89 11.95 -8.41 14.32
N GLY A 90 12.95 -7.81 13.81
CA GLY A 90 13.97 -8.16 12.80
C GLY A 90 13.67 -9.20 11.72
N VAL A 91 13.03 -10.30 12.04
CA VAL A 91 12.88 -11.44 11.12
C VAL A 91 11.97 -11.11 9.94
N ASP A 92 10.88 -10.39 10.20
CA ASP A 92 9.91 -10.07 9.14
C ASP A 92 10.45 -9.04 8.16
N GLN A 93 11.25 -8.09 8.62
CA GLN A 93 11.88 -7.12 7.74
C GLN A 93 12.82 -7.79 6.74
N ARG A 94 13.58 -8.78 7.20
CA ARG A 94 14.47 -9.57 6.32
C ARG A 94 13.67 -10.36 5.30
N ARG A 95 12.54 -10.93 5.73
CA ARG A 95 11.65 -11.70 4.88
C ARG A 95 11.16 -10.87 3.69
N PHE A 96 10.88 -9.59 3.91
CA PHE A 96 10.34 -8.72 2.87
C PHE A 96 11.41 -8.03 2.02
N ALA A 97 12.63 -7.93 2.51
CA ALA A 97 13.69 -7.13 1.88
C ALA A 97 14.03 -7.56 0.44
N GLY A 98 13.88 -8.84 0.13
CA GLY A 98 14.20 -9.36 -1.20
C GLY A 98 13.06 -9.38 -2.20
N LEU A 99 11.88 -8.85 -1.84
CA LEU A 99 10.69 -8.97 -2.68
C LEU A 99 10.55 -7.90 -3.78
N GLY A 100 11.33 -6.83 -3.71
CA GLY A 100 11.21 -5.74 -4.68
C GLY A 100 10.17 -4.70 -4.29
N LEU A 101 9.82 -4.63 -3.00
CA LEU A 101 8.91 -3.63 -2.47
C LEU A 101 9.56 -2.25 -2.48
N ALA A 102 8.74 -1.21 -2.65
CA ALA A 102 9.22 0.17 -2.60
C ALA A 102 9.55 0.60 -1.17
N GLY A 103 8.92 -0.02 -0.16
CA GLY A 103 9.22 0.28 1.23
C GLY A 103 8.30 -0.48 2.17
N ILE A 104 8.57 -0.32 3.46
CA ILE A 104 7.79 -0.93 4.54
C ILE A 104 7.50 0.15 5.57
N LEU A 105 6.23 0.31 5.91
CA LEU A 105 5.78 1.21 6.96
C LEU A 105 5.19 0.40 8.10
N PHE A 106 5.13 0.98 9.29
CA PHE A 106 4.73 0.26 10.50
C PHE A 106 3.44 0.78 11.10
N LYS A 107 2.65 -0.15 11.63
CA LYS A 107 1.48 0.17 12.45
C LYS A 107 1.91 0.25 13.92
N PRO A 108 1.31 1.11 14.73
CA PRO A 108 0.38 2.15 14.30
C PRO A 108 1.10 3.28 13.57
N PHE A 109 0.52 3.79 12.51
CA PHE A 109 1.10 4.93 11.81
C PHE A 109 0.53 6.23 12.39
N ASP A 110 1.28 7.32 12.22
CA ASP A 110 0.81 8.66 12.59
C ASP A 110 0.08 9.25 11.38
N PRO A 111 -1.24 9.51 11.48
CA PRO A 111 -1.99 10.07 10.36
C PRO A 111 -1.41 11.39 9.84
N LEU A 112 -0.75 12.16 10.71
CA LEU A 112 -0.18 13.45 10.31
C LEU A 112 1.09 13.32 9.49
N THR A 113 1.80 12.20 9.58
CA THR A 113 3.07 12.00 8.87
C THR A 113 3.03 10.90 7.81
N LEU A 114 1.89 10.21 7.66
CA LEU A 114 1.79 9.08 6.73
C LEU A 114 2.14 9.50 5.30
N ALA A 115 1.62 10.62 4.83
CA ALA A 115 1.90 11.12 3.49
C ALA A 115 3.40 11.37 3.29
N GLU A 116 4.05 11.97 4.28
CA GLU A 116 5.49 12.22 4.24
C GLU A 116 6.29 10.93 4.19
N GLN A 117 5.90 9.93 4.98
CA GLN A 117 6.57 8.63 4.99
C GLN A 117 6.45 7.94 3.63
N ILE A 118 5.28 7.98 3.02
CA ILE A 118 5.06 7.40 1.69
C ILE A 118 5.91 8.14 0.65
N SER A 119 5.87 9.46 0.66
CA SER A 119 6.64 10.27 -0.28
C SER A 119 8.15 10.01 -0.16
N THR A 120 8.64 9.92 1.07
CA THR A 120 10.06 9.64 1.33
C THR A 120 10.44 8.26 0.79
N ALA A 121 9.63 7.24 1.06
CA ALA A 121 9.89 5.88 0.60
C ALA A 121 9.89 5.77 -0.92
N LEU A 122 9.06 6.56 -1.60
CA LEU A 122 8.92 6.54 -3.06
C LEU A 122 9.83 7.53 -3.77
N GLY A 123 10.52 8.38 -3.02
CA GLY A 123 11.35 9.43 -3.61
C GLY A 123 10.55 10.56 -4.23
N TRP A 124 9.31 10.76 -3.84
CA TRP A 124 8.48 11.85 -4.33
C TRP A 124 8.85 13.16 -3.65
N LYS A 125 8.86 14.23 -4.42
CA LYS A 125 9.26 15.56 -3.93
C LYS A 125 8.11 16.55 -3.81
N ASP A 126 6.93 16.14 -4.22
CA ASP A 126 5.73 16.99 -4.19
C ASP A 126 4.77 16.62 -3.07
#